data_5d065b9d93bf9f02acf599c334ed54f5
#
_entry.id   5d065b9d93bf9f02acf599c334ed54f5
#
_cell.length_a   1.000
_cell.length_b   1.000
_cell.length_c   1.000
_cell.angle_alpha   90.00
_cell.angle_beta   90.00
_cell.angle_gamma   90.00
#
_symmetry.space_group_name_H-M   'P 1'
#
loop_
_entity.id
_entity.type
_entity.pdbx_description
1 polymer ?
#
loop_
_entity_poly.entity_id
_entity_poly.type
_entity_poly.pdbx_seq_one_letter_code
_entity_poly.pdbx_strand_id
1 'polypeptide(L)' 'MIKISIVDDDEAFVIHMKNKVEKYCKVTQTACQIRTFSKPQLFY' A
#
# COMPACT_ATOMS: atom_id res chain seq x y z
N MET A 1 -5.73 6.67 12.89
CA MET A 1 -4.81 6.05 11.92
C MET A 1 -5.58 5.46 10.76
N ILE A 2 -5.13 5.70 9.55
CA ILE A 2 -5.77 5.16 8.35
C ILE A 2 -5.10 3.84 7.99
N LYS A 3 -5.89 2.80 7.78
CA LYS A 3 -5.37 1.49 7.37
C LYS A 3 -5.65 1.30 5.89
N ILE A 4 -4.60 1.06 5.12
CA ILE A 4 -4.69 0.94 3.67
C ILE A 4 -4.14 -0.41 3.25
N SER A 5 -4.89 -1.11 2.39
CA SER A 5 -4.44 -2.38 1.84
C SER A 5 -4.34 -2.25 0.33
N ILE A 6 -3.21 -2.67 -0.22
CA ILE A 6 -2.97 -2.65 -1.66
C ILE A 6 -2.81 -4.10 -2.12
N VAL A 7 -3.68 -4.54 -3.02
CA VAL A 7 -3.68 -5.92 -3.50
C VAL A 7 -3.61 -5.92 -5.02
N ASP A 8 -2.61 -6.57 -5.57
CA ASP A 8 -2.44 -6.71 -7.00
C ASP A 8 -1.45 -7.84 -7.25
N ASP A 9 -1.56 -8.51 -8.39
CA ASP A 9 -0.61 -9.55 -8.76
C ASP A 9 0.67 -8.98 -9.39
N ASP A 10 0.67 -7.68 -9.68
CA ASP A 10 1.85 -6.99 -10.21
C ASP A 10 2.61 -6.36 -9.06
N GLU A 11 3.73 -6.97 -8.69
CA GLU A 11 4.53 -6.53 -7.56
C GLU A 11 5.08 -5.11 -7.76
N ALA A 12 5.48 -4.79 -8.99
CA ALA A 12 6.01 -3.46 -9.28
C ALA A 12 4.94 -2.39 -9.07
N PHE A 13 3.69 -2.68 -9.47
CA PHE A 13 2.58 -1.78 -9.28
C PHE A 13 2.31 -1.57 -7.78
N VAL A 14 2.33 -2.65 -7.02
CA VAL A 14 2.08 -2.58 -5.57
C VAL A 14 3.11 -1.69 -4.89
N ILE A 15 4.37 -1.86 -5.22
CA ILE A 15 5.45 -1.06 -4.65
C ILE A 15 5.29 0.41 -5.04
N HIS A 16 4.95 0.66 -6.30
CA HIS A 16 4.76 2.02 -6.79
C HIS A 16 3.63 2.73 -6.05
N MET A 17 2.51 2.04 -5.86
CA MET A 17 1.36 2.59 -5.15
C MET A 17 1.69 2.82 -3.68
N LYS A 18 2.39 1.88 -3.06
CA LYS A 18 2.79 2.04 -1.67
C LYS A 18 3.63 3.31 -1.49
N ASN A 19 4.59 3.53 -2.38
CA ASN A 19 5.45 4.70 -2.29
C ASN A 19 4.65 5.99 -2.45
N LYS A 20 3.68 6.01 -3.36
CA LYS A 20 2.83 7.18 -3.55
C LYS A 20 1.99 7.47 -2.31
N VAL A 21 1.39 6.45 -1.74
CA VAL A 21 0.54 6.62 -0.57
C VAL A 21 1.38 7.06 0.64
N GLU A 22 2.56 6.48 0.81
CA GLU A 22 3.44 6.88 1.89
C GLU A 22 3.82 8.35 1.79
N LYS A 23 4.14 8.80 0.57
CA LYS A 23 4.50 10.18 0.34
C LYS A 23 3.34 11.10 0.67
N TYR A 24 2.13 10.75 0.24
CA TYR A 24 0.95 11.53 0.52
C TYR A 24 0.71 11.65 2.03
N CYS A 25 0.79 10.53 2.73
CA CYS A 25 0.58 10.53 4.18
C CYS A 25 1.62 11.36 4.89
N LYS A 26 2.86 11.32 4.42
CA LYS A 26 3.94 12.10 5.01
C LYS A 26 3.74 13.59 4.80
N VAL A 27 3.35 13.99 3.59
CA VAL A 27 3.13 15.39 3.26
C VAL A 27 1.95 15.97 4.04
N THR A 28 0.89 15.19 4.20
CA THR A 28 -0.29 15.64 4.94
C THR A 28 -0.20 15.38 6.43
N GLN A 29 0.92 14.81 6.89
CA GLN A 29 1.13 14.45 8.29
C GLN A 29 0.02 13.54 8.83
N THR A 30 -0.42 12.61 8.00
CA THR A 30 -1.46 11.65 8.35
C THR A 30 -0.83 10.33 8.74
N ALA A 31 -1.24 9.77 9.87
CA ALA A 31 -0.75 8.46 10.29
C ALA A 31 -1.44 7.38 9.47
N CYS A 32 -0.67 6.57 8.76
CA CYS A 32 -1.19 5.52 7.90
C CYS A 32 -0.47 4.20 8.17
N GLN A 33 -1.23 3.11 8.10
CA GLN A 33 -0.67 1.77 8.11
C GLN A 33 -0.96 1.14 6.75
N ILE A 34 0.11 0.79 6.01
CA ILE A 34 -0.04 0.28 4.65
C ILE A 34 0.34 -1.19 4.62
N ARG A 35 -0.54 -2.01 4.10
CA ARG A 35 -0.29 -3.44 3.88
C ARG A 35 -0.34 -3.72 2.39
N THR A 36 0.59 -4.55 1.91
CA THR A 36 0.64 -4.88 0.50
C THR A 36 0.59 -6.38 0.30
N PHE A 37 -0.13 -6.81 -0.73
CA PHE A 37 -0.26 -8.21 -1.10
C PHE A 37 -0.06 -8.31 -2.61
N SER A 38 1.05 -8.89 -3.02
CA SER A 38 1.37 -9.00 -4.45
C SER A 38 1.04 -10.36 -5.03
N LYS A 39 0.67 -11.32 -4.19
CA LYS A 39 0.31 -12.67 -4.67
C LYS A 39 -1.09 -13.01 -4.18
N PRO A 40 -2.07 -13.02 -5.07
CA PRO A 40 -3.46 -13.23 -4.66
C PRO A 40 -3.70 -14.51 -3.86
N GLN A 41 -2.96 -15.57 -4.14
CA GLN A 41 -3.14 -16.82 -3.43
C GLN A 41 -2.81 -16.72 -1.94
N LEU A 42 -2.06 -15.72 -1.53
CA LEU A 42 -1.77 -15.50 -0.13
C LEU A 42 -2.90 -14.76 0.58
N PHE A 43 -3.79 -14.19 -0.22
CA PHE A 43 -4.91 -13.43 0.31
C PHE A 43 -6.04 -14.33 0.74
N TYR A 44 -6.18 -15.45 0.04
CA TYR A 44 -7.22 -16.41 0.35
C TYR A 44 -6.77 -17.33 1.48
#